data_baa628ada78816df1c6447144a98e60c
#
_entry.id   baa628ada78816df1c6447144a98e60c
#
_cell.length_a   1.000
_cell.length_b   1.000
_cell.length_c   1.000
_cell.angle_alpha   90.00
_cell.angle_beta   90.00
_cell.angle_gamma   90.00
#
_symmetry.space_group_name_H-M   'P 1'
#
loop_
_entity.id
_entity.type
_entity.pdbx_description
1 polymer ?
#
loop_
_entity_poly.entity_id
_entity_poly.type
_entity_poly.pdbx_seq_one_letter_code
_entity_poly.pdbx_strand_id
1 'polypeptide(L)'
;NPRKRASKLFAELTRECIEKSIASKPQVWEVPFRVGDAVELEILEDGGVDNPNNKRLDVVRGVVLGRENKGLDTSIYLKDVLYGEHVERKIKLHSPTVKSLKVLEAGFVNRGKKKGRRVKRAKLYYLRDRGMEGEICYI
;
A
#
# COMPACT_ATOMS: atom_id res chain seq x y z
N ASN A 1 -23.19 9.99 -29.37
CA ASN A 1 -22.74 11.09 -28.51
C ASN A 1 -21.23 10.96 -28.29
N PRO A 2 -20.42 11.93 -28.73
CA PRO A 2 -18.95 11.89 -28.57
C PRO A 2 -18.49 11.72 -27.12
N ARG A 3 -19.18 12.34 -26.16
CA ARG A 3 -18.83 12.20 -24.74
C ARG A 3 -19.00 10.77 -24.23
N LYS A 4 -20.08 10.10 -24.64
CA LYS A 4 -20.31 8.68 -24.25
C LYS A 4 -19.26 7.75 -24.87
N ARG A 5 -18.89 7.99 -26.12
CA ARG A 5 -17.85 7.22 -26.80
C ARG A 5 -16.49 7.40 -26.12
N ALA A 6 -16.12 8.63 -25.83
CA ALA A 6 -14.88 8.92 -25.15
C ALA A 6 -14.82 8.31 -23.75
N SER A 7 -15.91 8.40 -22.97
CA SER A 7 -16.01 7.81 -21.66
C SER A 7 -15.87 6.27 -21.69
N LYS A 8 -16.52 5.64 -22.67
CA LYS A 8 -16.42 4.19 -22.87
C LYS A 8 -15.00 3.76 -23.24
N LEU A 9 -14.37 4.48 -24.16
CA LEU A 9 -12.99 4.21 -24.56
C LEU A 9 -12.03 4.37 -23.38
N PHE A 10 -12.19 5.43 -22.60
CA PHE A 10 -11.38 5.67 -21.40
C PHE A 10 -11.53 4.54 -20.39
N ALA A 11 -12.76 4.07 -20.17
CA ALA A 11 -13.02 2.96 -19.26
C ALA A 11 -12.35 1.66 -19.72
N GLU A 12 -12.38 1.38 -21.03
CA GLU A 12 -11.71 0.22 -21.61
C GLU A 12 -10.19 0.29 -21.46
N LEU A 13 -9.60 1.45 -21.75
CA LEU A 13 -8.15 1.66 -21.59
C LEU A 13 -7.72 1.53 -20.13
N THR A 14 -8.51 2.07 -19.22
CA THR A 14 -8.24 1.96 -17.79
C THR A 14 -8.27 0.49 -17.34
N ARG A 15 -9.26 -0.27 -17.79
CA ARG A 15 -9.36 -1.69 -17.47
C ARG A 15 -8.15 -2.47 -18.00
N GLU A 16 -7.72 -2.21 -19.22
CA GLU A 16 -6.54 -2.85 -19.79
C GLU A 16 -5.28 -2.54 -19.00
N CYS A 17 -5.10 -1.28 -18.58
CA CYS A 17 -3.98 -0.89 -17.74
C CYS A 17 -3.98 -1.61 -16.39
N ILE A 18 -5.14 -1.74 -15.76
CA ILE A 18 -5.30 -2.47 -14.50
C ILE A 18 -4.92 -3.94 -14.68
N GLU A 19 -5.44 -4.59 -15.71
CA GLU A 19 -5.15 -5.99 -16.00
C GLU A 19 -3.66 -6.22 -16.24
N LYS A 20 -3.01 -5.36 -17.02
CA LYS A 20 -1.56 -5.42 -17.25
C LYS A 20 -0.76 -5.23 -15.97
N SER A 21 -1.16 -4.29 -15.13
CA SER A 21 -0.50 -4.04 -13.86
C SER A 21 -0.60 -5.25 -12.92
N ILE A 22 -1.77 -5.84 -12.80
CA ILE A 22 -1.98 -7.04 -11.98
C ILE A 22 -1.17 -8.21 -12.51
N ALA A 23 -1.16 -8.44 -13.84
CA ALA A 23 -0.41 -9.52 -14.45
C ALA A 23 1.10 -9.36 -14.30
N SER A 24 1.60 -8.11 -14.31
CA SER A 24 3.04 -7.85 -14.19
C SER A 24 3.57 -7.90 -12.74
N LYS A 25 2.69 -7.81 -11.75
CA LYS A 25 3.06 -7.76 -10.33
C LYS A 25 2.26 -8.75 -9.48
N PRO A 26 2.34 -10.06 -9.74
CA PRO A 26 1.64 -11.04 -8.91
C PRO A 26 2.11 -11.01 -7.45
N GLN A 27 3.36 -10.68 -7.21
CA GLN A 27 3.92 -10.56 -5.87
C GLN A 27 3.32 -9.43 -5.03
N VAL A 28 2.62 -8.49 -5.65
CA VAL A 28 1.88 -7.43 -4.95
C VAL A 28 0.40 -7.81 -4.80
N TRP A 29 -0.21 -8.28 -5.86
CA TRP A 29 -1.67 -8.47 -5.93
C TRP A 29 -2.15 -9.80 -5.36
N GLU A 30 -1.31 -10.82 -5.38
CA GLU A 30 -1.66 -12.14 -4.82
C GLU A 30 -1.44 -12.23 -3.31
N VAL A 31 -0.73 -11.29 -2.71
CA VAL A 31 -0.49 -11.29 -1.27
C VAL A 31 -1.73 -10.82 -0.52
N PRO A 32 -2.32 -11.65 0.35
CA PRO A 32 -3.49 -11.27 1.14
C PRO A 32 -3.06 -10.40 2.33
N PHE A 33 -3.28 -9.11 2.23
CA PHE A 33 -3.08 -8.21 3.36
C PHE A 33 -4.36 -7.46 3.69
N ARG A 34 -4.46 -7.01 4.92
CA ARG A 34 -5.62 -6.30 5.45
C ARG A 34 -5.21 -5.07 6.23
N VAL A 35 -6.16 -4.20 6.48
CA VAL A 35 -5.97 -3.06 7.36
C VAL A 35 -5.56 -3.53 8.75
N GLY A 36 -4.54 -2.90 9.31
CA GLY A 36 -3.96 -3.28 10.60
C GLY A 36 -2.78 -4.24 10.54
N ASP A 37 -2.44 -4.74 9.34
CA ASP A 37 -1.27 -5.58 9.15
C ASP A 37 -0.01 -4.73 9.00
N ALA A 38 1.11 -5.24 9.50
CA ALA A 38 2.43 -4.67 9.21
C ALA A 38 2.94 -5.25 7.90
N VAL A 39 3.27 -4.37 6.96
CA VAL A 39 3.73 -4.75 5.62
C VAL A 39 5.06 -4.10 5.28
N GLU A 40 5.77 -4.73 4.36
CA GLU A 40 7.00 -4.24 3.77
C GLU A 40 6.84 -4.19 2.26
N LEU A 41 7.19 -3.06 1.66
CA LEU A 41 7.18 -2.89 0.21
C LEU A 41 8.58 -2.58 -0.30
N GLU A 42 8.89 -3.11 -1.45
CA GLU A 42 10.07 -2.72 -2.22
C GLU A 42 9.65 -1.75 -3.32
N ILE A 43 10.22 -0.56 -3.29
CA ILE A 43 9.89 0.53 -4.20
C ILE A 43 11.16 0.98 -4.90
N LEU A 44 11.13 1.15 -6.23
CA LEU A 44 12.24 1.71 -6.96
C LEU A 44 12.48 3.17 -6.56
N GLU A 45 13.74 3.54 -6.42
CA GLU A 45 14.12 4.94 -6.25
C GLU A 45 13.71 5.80 -7.44
N ASP A 46 13.64 7.10 -7.23
CA ASP A 46 13.32 8.09 -8.26
C ASP A 46 14.19 7.89 -9.51
N GLY A 47 13.56 7.88 -10.68
CA GLY A 47 14.22 7.66 -11.95
C GLY A 47 14.51 6.19 -12.28
N GLY A 48 14.23 5.26 -11.38
CA GLY A 48 14.50 3.84 -11.60
C GLY A 48 13.64 3.19 -12.69
N VAL A 49 12.48 3.75 -12.98
CA VAL A 49 11.60 3.29 -14.06
C VAL A 49 12.16 3.67 -15.43
N ASP A 50 12.67 4.90 -15.55
CA ASP A 50 13.19 5.47 -16.79
C ASP A 50 14.65 5.10 -17.04
N ASN A 51 15.36 4.68 -16.01
CA ASN A 51 16.77 4.32 -16.09
C ASN A 51 16.99 2.84 -15.79
N PRO A 52 17.17 1.99 -16.82
CA PRO A 52 17.37 0.56 -16.63
C PRO A 52 18.64 0.19 -15.85
N ASN A 53 19.58 1.13 -15.73
CA ASN A 53 20.83 0.94 -14.97
C ASN A 53 20.64 1.24 -13.48
N ASN A 54 19.60 1.96 -13.09
CA ASN A 54 19.30 2.27 -11.69
C ASN A 54 18.25 1.29 -11.17
N LYS A 55 18.71 0.23 -10.53
CA LYS A 55 17.86 -0.83 -9.95
C LYS A 55 17.83 -0.77 -8.43
N ARG A 56 18.11 0.38 -7.85
CA ARG A 56 18.06 0.52 -6.40
C ARG A 56 16.63 0.43 -5.91
N LEU A 57 16.43 -0.38 -4.91
CA LEU A 57 15.14 -0.58 -4.26
C LEU A 57 15.20 0.00 -2.85
N ASP A 58 14.24 0.86 -2.55
CA ASP A 58 13.99 1.30 -1.19
C ASP A 58 13.02 0.35 -0.53
N VAL A 59 13.29 0.03 0.71
CA VAL A 59 12.40 -0.77 1.53
C VAL A 59 11.57 0.16 2.40
N VAL A 60 10.26 0.10 2.22
CA VAL A 60 9.28 0.89 2.99
C VAL A 60 8.48 -0.07 3.85
N ARG A 61 8.43 0.20 5.14
CA ARG A 61 7.67 -0.58 6.11
C ARG A 61 6.59 0.28 6.73
N GLY A 62 5.53 -0.34 7.19
CA GLY A 62 4.49 0.39 7.89
C GLY A 62 3.28 -0.47 8.21
N VAL A 63 2.38 0.11 8.97
CA VAL A 63 1.09 -0.48 9.29
C VAL A 63 0.05 0.08 8.34
N VAL A 64 -0.76 -0.79 7.74
CA VAL A 64 -1.82 -0.38 6.83
C VAL A 64 -2.95 0.27 7.61
N LEU A 65 -3.13 1.57 7.43
CA LEU A 65 -4.22 2.33 8.06
C LEU A 65 -5.53 2.21 7.29
N GLY A 66 -5.44 2.09 6.00
CA GLY A 66 -6.62 2.02 5.15
C GLY A 66 -6.27 1.74 3.70
N ARG A 67 -7.25 1.33 2.94
CA ARG A 67 -7.13 1.08 1.51
C ARG A 67 -8.23 1.82 0.76
N GLU A 68 -7.86 2.48 -0.31
CA GLU A 68 -8.80 3.09 -1.25
C GLU A 68 -8.81 2.28 -2.55
N ASN A 69 -9.96 1.74 -2.90
CA ASN A 69 -10.15 0.98 -4.13
C ASN A 69 -10.75 1.89 -5.21
N LYS A 70 -9.90 2.54 -5.98
CA LYS A 70 -10.31 3.49 -7.03
C LYS A 70 -9.74 3.13 -8.41
N GLY A 71 -9.86 1.90 -8.83
CA GLY A 71 -9.31 1.45 -10.11
C GLY A 71 -7.79 1.61 -10.18
N LEU A 72 -7.27 2.39 -11.14
CA LEU A 72 -5.83 2.67 -11.23
C LEU A 72 -5.28 3.48 -10.05
N ASP A 73 -6.13 4.20 -9.33
CA ASP A 73 -5.75 4.96 -8.15
C ASP A 73 -5.88 4.16 -6.85
N THR A 74 -6.03 2.84 -6.95
CA THR A 74 -6.02 1.97 -5.77
C THR A 74 -4.76 2.20 -4.97
N SER A 75 -4.92 2.57 -3.72
CA SER A 75 -3.80 2.97 -2.87
C SER A 75 -4.00 2.49 -1.44
N ILE A 76 -2.89 2.44 -0.72
CA ILE A 76 -2.88 2.14 0.71
C ILE A 76 -2.22 3.28 1.46
N TYR A 77 -2.67 3.49 2.69
CA TYR A 77 -2.03 4.42 3.62
C TYR A 77 -1.22 3.62 4.62
N LEU A 78 0.07 3.90 4.70
CA LEU A 78 0.99 3.27 5.65
C LEU A 78 1.41 4.27 6.71
N LYS A 79 1.45 3.82 7.94
CA LYS A 79 2.00 4.57 9.06
C LYS A 79 3.26 3.88 9.58
N ASP A 80 4.31 4.65 9.73
CA ASP A 80 5.58 4.21 10.27
C ASP A 80 6.12 5.25 11.26
N VAL A 81 7.12 4.87 12.01
CA VAL A 81 7.88 5.77 12.88
C VAL A 81 9.32 5.79 12.43
N LEU A 82 9.79 6.94 11.97
CA LEU A 82 11.16 7.15 11.52
C LEU A 82 11.83 8.19 12.42
N TYR A 83 12.96 7.82 13.03
CA TYR A 83 13.72 8.73 13.87
C TYR A 83 12.89 9.37 15.01
N GLY A 84 11.96 8.61 15.57
CA GLY A 84 11.05 9.08 16.61
C GLY A 84 9.84 9.89 16.14
N GLU A 85 9.72 10.13 14.85
CA GLU A 85 8.60 10.87 14.25
C GLU A 85 7.63 9.96 13.51
N HIS A 86 6.34 10.26 13.62
CA HIS A 86 5.29 9.55 12.88
C HIS A 86 5.25 10.01 11.43
N VAL A 87 5.35 9.07 10.50
CA VAL A 87 5.29 9.33 9.07
C VAL A 87 4.15 8.55 8.47
N GLU A 88 3.33 9.20 7.66
CA GLU A 88 2.31 8.54 6.85
C GLU A 88 2.67 8.64 5.38
N ARG A 89 2.44 7.55 4.66
CA ARG A 89 2.67 7.49 3.22
C ARG A 89 1.44 6.96 2.53
N LYS A 90 1.13 7.54 1.38
CA LYS A 90 0.14 7.00 0.47
C LYS A 90 0.86 6.34 -0.69
N ILE A 91 0.65 5.05 -0.86
CA ILE A 91 1.32 4.27 -1.91
C ILE A 91 0.27 3.79 -2.89
N LYS A 92 0.45 4.14 -4.16
CA LYS A 92 -0.40 3.67 -5.25
C LYS A 92 0.09 2.31 -5.74
N LEU A 93 -0.74 1.30 -5.59
CA LEU A 93 -0.35 -0.09 -5.86
C LEU A 93 -0.11 -0.40 -7.33
N HIS A 94 -0.76 0.33 -8.24
CA HIS A 94 -0.54 0.16 -9.68
C HIS A 94 0.68 0.93 -10.21
N SER A 95 1.37 1.69 -9.36
CA SER A 95 2.58 2.39 -9.76
C SER A 95 3.66 1.41 -10.22
N PRO A 96 4.34 1.67 -11.34
CA PRO A 96 5.43 0.79 -11.80
C PRO A 96 6.65 0.80 -10.87
N THR A 97 6.74 1.74 -9.94
CA THR A 97 7.80 1.77 -8.93
C THR A 97 7.61 0.75 -7.83
N VAL A 98 6.38 0.34 -7.54
CA VAL A 98 6.09 -0.68 -6.53
C VAL A 98 6.41 -2.05 -7.10
N LYS A 99 7.38 -2.76 -6.52
CA LYS A 99 7.87 -4.05 -7.03
C LYS A 99 7.35 -5.25 -6.26
N SER A 100 7.29 -5.18 -4.94
CA SER A 100 6.80 -6.28 -4.11
C SER A 100 6.16 -5.79 -2.83
N LEU A 101 5.34 -6.66 -2.26
CA LEU A 101 4.70 -6.44 -0.97
C LEU A 101 4.80 -7.74 -0.16
N LYS A 102 5.17 -7.60 1.09
CA LYS A 102 5.30 -8.72 2.02
C LYS A 102 4.59 -8.37 3.33
N VAL A 103 3.81 -9.28 3.85
CA VAL A 103 3.19 -9.14 5.17
C VAL A 103 4.20 -9.58 6.23
N LEU A 104 4.58 -8.66 7.10
CA LEU A 104 5.52 -8.94 8.20
C LEU A 104 4.80 -9.55 9.39
N GLU A 105 3.68 -8.98 9.79
CA GLU A 105 2.86 -9.46 10.88
C GLU A 105 1.39 -9.15 10.63
N ALA A 106 0.55 -10.16 10.59
CA ALA A 106 -0.89 -9.98 10.45
C ALA A 106 -1.50 -9.55 11.80
N GLY A 107 -2.43 -8.60 11.74
CA GLY A 107 -3.10 -8.09 12.94
C GLY A 107 -2.17 -7.39 13.92
N PHE A 108 -1.14 -6.73 13.42
CA PHE A 108 -0.11 -6.05 14.21
C PHE A 108 -0.67 -5.06 15.25
N VAL A 109 -1.77 -4.40 14.93
CA VAL A 109 -2.39 -3.38 15.79
C VAL A 109 -3.02 -3.98 17.04
N ASN A 110 -3.49 -5.22 16.97
CA ASN A 110 -4.12 -5.87 18.10
C ASN A 110 -3.08 -6.55 19.00
N ARG A 111 -3.09 -6.20 20.28
CA ARG A 111 -2.18 -6.71 21.30
C ARG A 111 -2.92 -7.46 22.42
N GLY A 112 -2.17 -8.14 23.26
CA GLY A 112 -2.69 -8.90 24.39
C GLY A 112 -3.56 -10.06 23.95
N LYS A 113 -4.72 -10.20 24.57
CA LYS A 113 -5.68 -11.30 24.27
C LYS A 113 -6.21 -11.27 22.83
N LYS A 114 -6.11 -10.12 22.16
CA LYS A 114 -6.57 -9.94 20.77
C LYS A 114 -5.44 -10.03 19.75
N LYS A 115 -4.23 -10.36 20.16
CA LYS A 115 -3.07 -10.44 19.28
C LYS A 115 -3.35 -11.35 18.06
N GLY A 116 -3.03 -10.84 16.88
CA GLY A 116 -3.20 -11.55 15.63
C GLY A 116 -4.63 -11.60 15.09
N ARG A 117 -5.60 -11.07 15.83
CA ARG A 117 -6.98 -11.01 15.35
C ARG A 117 -7.18 -9.88 14.35
N ARG A 118 -8.11 -10.10 13.43
CA ARG A 118 -8.50 -9.10 12.44
C ARG A 118 -9.08 -7.87 13.11
N VAL A 119 -8.69 -6.69 12.62
CA VAL A 119 -9.31 -5.43 12.99
C VAL A 119 -10.70 -5.33 12.38
N LYS A 120 -11.68 -4.89 13.15
CA LYS A 120 -13.08 -4.80 12.72
C LYS A 120 -13.40 -3.54 11.90
N ARG A 121 -12.51 -2.57 11.84
CA ARG A 121 -12.73 -1.30 11.16
C ARG A 121 -12.05 -1.27 9.79
N ALA A 122 -12.67 -0.58 8.84
CA ALA A 122 -12.12 -0.42 7.49
C ALA A 122 -10.99 0.62 7.43
N LYS A 123 -11.02 1.61 8.30
CA LYS A 123 -10.00 2.67 8.40
C LYS A 123 -9.54 2.82 9.85
N LEU A 124 -8.23 2.93 10.04
CA LEU A 124 -7.62 3.02 11.35
C LEU A 124 -6.99 4.41 11.61
N TYR A 125 -7.65 5.46 11.15
CA TYR A 125 -7.11 6.82 11.29
C TYR A 125 -7.00 7.28 12.75
N TYR A 126 -7.69 6.65 13.67
CA TYR A 126 -7.53 6.92 15.12
C TYR A 126 -6.11 6.62 15.63
N LEU A 127 -5.34 5.83 14.90
CA LEU A 127 -3.94 5.55 15.26
C LEU A 127 -3.04 6.78 15.13
N ARG A 128 -3.48 7.80 14.41
CA ARG A 128 -2.76 9.08 14.32
C ARG A 128 -2.68 9.79 15.67
N ASP A 129 -3.72 9.64 16.48
CA ASP A 129 -3.83 10.27 17.79
C ASP A 129 -3.16 9.45 18.91
N ARG A 130 -2.81 8.23 18.66
CA ARG A 130 -1.99 7.43 19.56
C ARG A 130 -0.57 7.96 19.50
N GLY A 131 -0.13 8.55 20.60
CA GLY A 131 1.16 9.19 20.70
C GLY A 131 2.33 8.24 20.55
N MET A 132 3.52 8.80 20.71
CA MET A 132 4.80 8.08 20.58
C MET A 132 5.02 7.00 21.67
N GLU A 133 4.03 6.73 22.49
CA GLU A 133 4.09 5.77 23.58
C GLU A 133 4.07 4.31 23.15
N GLY A 134 4.65 4.02 22.05
CA GLY A 134 5.18 2.70 21.79
C GLY A 134 4.24 1.64 21.25
N GLU A 135 2.97 1.90 21.00
CA GLU A 135 2.05 0.82 20.64
C GLU A 135 2.08 0.41 19.16
N ILE A 136 2.67 1.24 18.27
CA ILE A 136 2.78 0.93 16.84
C ILE A 136 4.20 1.24 16.38
N CYS A 137 5.14 1.10 17.22
CA CYS A 137 6.38 1.82 17.03
C CYS A 137 7.47 1.09 16.31
N TYR A 138 7.47 -0.12 16.07
CA TYR A 138 8.66 -0.77 15.54
C TYR A 138 8.29 -1.94 14.66
N ILE A 139 8.46 -1.70 13.41
CA ILE A 139 8.44 -2.77 12.42
C ILE A 139 9.88 -3.09 12.04
#